data_c83e030729ad38ec0df415f762e8dbaa
#
_entry.id   c83e030729ad38ec0df415f762e8dbaa
#
_cell.length_a   1.000
_cell.length_b   1.000
_cell.length_c   1.000
_cell.angle_alpha   90.00
_cell.angle_beta   90.00
_cell.angle_gamma   90.00
#
_symmetry.space_group_name_H-M   'P 1'
#
loop_
_entity.id
_entity.type
_entity.pdbx_description
1 polymer ?
#
loop_
_entity_poly.entity_id
_entity_poly.type
_entity_poly.pdbx_seq_one_letter_code
_entity_poly.pdbx_strand_id
1 'polypeptide(L)'
;MLRRVLLLFVSIALIGAGAPARAEVVSAPFDGSLGRLAEILGALHYLRSLCGANEGQKWRNEMQALVDAETLHGERRARLIASFNRGYHGYQQTYRTCTPAAELVIRRYLEEGSKIAREVTARYAN
;
A
#
# COMPACT_ATOMS: atom_id res chain seq x y z
N MET A 1 41.66 52.01 -46.30
CA MET A 1 41.96 50.92 -45.39
C MET A 1 40.66 50.47 -44.77
N LEU A 2 40.14 49.34 -45.23
CA LEU A 2 38.83 48.84 -44.81
C LEU A 2 39.04 47.83 -43.69
N ARG A 3 38.66 48.21 -42.49
CA ARG A 3 38.72 47.33 -41.33
C ARG A 3 37.37 46.56 -41.25
N ARG A 4 37.38 45.31 -41.73
CA ARG A 4 36.25 44.43 -41.59
C ARG A 4 36.22 43.92 -40.16
N VAL A 5 35.25 44.38 -39.40
CA VAL A 5 34.91 43.80 -38.07
C VAL A 5 34.00 42.63 -38.31
N LEU A 6 34.53 41.44 -38.07
CA LEU A 6 33.78 40.20 -38.14
C LEU A 6 33.06 39.99 -36.80
N LEU A 7 31.76 40.22 -36.78
CA LEU A 7 30.91 39.91 -35.62
C LEU A 7 30.60 38.41 -35.63
N LEU A 8 31.28 37.69 -34.76
CA LEU A 8 30.95 36.28 -34.46
C LEU A 8 29.74 36.25 -33.52
N PHE A 9 28.58 35.92 -34.05
CA PHE A 9 27.40 35.58 -33.25
C PHE A 9 27.62 34.19 -32.65
N VAL A 10 27.96 34.14 -31.36
CA VAL A 10 27.96 32.91 -30.62
C VAL A 10 26.49 32.62 -30.20
N SER A 11 25.85 31.76 -30.95
CA SER A 11 24.53 31.23 -30.59
C SER A 11 24.71 30.24 -29.44
N ILE A 12 24.41 30.65 -28.23
CA ILE A 12 24.34 29.77 -27.08
C ILE A 12 23.01 29.03 -27.17
N ALA A 13 23.05 27.78 -27.66
CA ALA A 13 21.92 26.88 -27.57
C ALA A 13 21.76 26.47 -26.09
N LEU A 14 20.79 27.04 -25.40
CA LEU A 14 20.32 26.50 -24.11
C LEU A 14 19.66 25.15 -24.37
N ILE A 15 20.43 24.08 -24.16
CA ILE A 15 19.85 22.73 -24.04
C ILE A 15 19.17 22.71 -22.66
N GLY A 16 17.87 22.99 -22.65
CA GLY A 16 17.05 22.79 -21.50
C GLY A 16 17.00 21.29 -21.20
N ALA A 17 17.78 20.84 -20.20
CA ALA A 17 17.65 19.51 -19.66
C ALA A 17 16.29 19.44 -18.98
N GLY A 18 15.26 18.99 -19.74
CA GLY A 18 13.97 18.67 -19.17
C GLY A 18 14.16 17.53 -18.16
N ALA A 19 13.89 17.82 -16.87
CA ALA A 19 13.85 16.76 -15.86
C ALA A 19 12.82 15.70 -16.31
N PRO A 20 13.13 14.39 -16.20
CA PRO A 20 12.16 13.37 -16.51
C PRO A 20 10.94 13.55 -15.60
N ALA A 21 9.76 13.74 -16.20
CA ALA A 21 8.52 13.80 -15.47
C ALA A 21 8.33 12.45 -14.79
N ARG A 22 8.40 12.42 -13.44
CA ARG A 22 7.98 11.24 -12.68
C ARG A 22 6.49 11.07 -12.91
N ALA A 23 6.10 9.91 -13.47
CA ALA A 23 4.71 9.54 -13.51
C ALA A 23 4.22 9.46 -12.07
N GLU A 24 3.38 10.39 -11.64
CA GLU A 24 2.71 10.30 -10.34
C GLU A 24 1.82 9.07 -10.37
N VAL A 25 1.99 8.19 -9.35
CA VAL A 25 1.10 7.06 -9.16
C VAL A 25 -0.25 7.62 -8.74
N VAL A 26 -1.23 7.53 -9.62
CA VAL A 26 -2.58 8.00 -9.32
C VAL A 26 -3.18 7.07 -8.28
N SER A 27 -3.43 7.60 -7.07
CA SER A 27 -4.15 6.88 -6.01
C SER A 27 -5.64 6.88 -6.32
N ALA A 28 -6.25 5.69 -6.27
CA ALA A 28 -7.70 5.58 -6.34
C ALA A 28 -8.35 6.05 -5.02
N PRO A 29 -9.63 6.49 -5.03
CA PRO A 29 -10.29 7.06 -3.85
C PRO A 29 -10.28 6.16 -2.60
N PHE A 30 -10.17 4.85 -2.75
CA PHE A 30 -10.20 3.88 -1.65
C PHE A 30 -8.83 3.29 -1.27
N ASP A 31 -7.74 3.76 -1.88
CA ASP A 31 -6.41 3.18 -1.64
C ASP A 31 -6.00 3.27 -0.16
N GLY A 32 -6.38 4.34 0.55
CA GLY A 32 -6.14 4.46 1.98
C GLY A 32 -6.87 3.39 2.80
N SER A 33 -8.15 3.17 2.51
CA SER A 33 -8.97 2.13 3.17
C SER A 33 -8.49 0.73 2.83
N LEU A 34 -8.14 0.48 1.58
CA LEU A 34 -7.60 -0.81 1.14
C LEU A 34 -6.26 -1.11 1.81
N GLY A 35 -5.37 -0.12 1.90
CA GLY A 35 -4.09 -0.25 2.60
C GLY A 35 -4.28 -0.56 4.08
N ARG A 36 -5.22 0.11 4.74
CA ARG A 36 -5.56 -0.18 6.14
C ARG A 36 -6.13 -1.58 6.31
N LEU A 37 -7.04 -2.00 5.43
CA LEU A 37 -7.58 -3.37 5.44
C LEU A 37 -6.47 -4.40 5.26
N ALA A 38 -5.57 -4.21 4.31
CA ALA A 38 -4.43 -5.11 4.10
C ALA A 38 -3.54 -5.22 5.34
N GLU A 39 -3.25 -4.10 6.01
CA GLU A 39 -2.48 -4.10 7.26
C GLU A 39 -3.19 -4.89 8.36
N ILE A 40 -4.50 -4.72 8.51
CA ILE A 40 -5.32 -5.48 9.46
C ILE A 40 -5.27 -6.98 9.14
N LEU A 41 -5.40 -7.37 7.87
CA LEU A 41 -5.31 -8.79 7.46
C LEU A 41 -3.94 -9.39 7.81
N GLY A 42 -2.87 -8.64 7.61
CA GLY A 42 -1.52 -9.07 8.00
C GLY A 42 -1.36 -9.23 9.51
N ALA A 43 -1.86 -8.28 10.27
CA ALA A 43 -1.87 -8.33 11.73
C ALA A 43 -2.67 -9.54 12.25
N LEU A 44 -3.85 -9.78 11.70
CA LEU A 44 -4.70 -10.92 12.07
C LEU A 44 -4.06 -12.25 11.68
N HIS A 45 -3.37 -12.30 10.55
CA HIS A 45 -2.65 -13.51 10.14
C HIS A 45 -1.62 -13.94 11.19
N TYR A 46 -0.92 -13.00 11.80
CA TYR A 46 0.01 -13.30 12.89
C TYR A 46 -0.70 -13.53 14.22
N LEU A 47 -1.51 -12.59 14.66
CA LEU A 47 -2.10 -12.57 16.01
C LEU A 47 -3.06 -13.72 16.25
N ARG A 48 -3.88 -14.08 15.27
CA ARG A 48 -4.84 -15.18 15.41
C ARG A 48 -4.12 -16.50 15.62
N SER A 49 -3.07 -16.76 14.87
CA SER A 49 -2.23 -17.94 15.04
C SER A 49 -1.53 -17.95 16.41
N LEU A 50 -0.99 -16.80 16.80
CA LEU A 50 -0.33 -16.62 18.10
C LEU A 50 -1.29 -16.96 19.26
N CYS A 51 -2.55 -16.55 19.15
CA CYS A 51 -3.57 -16.75 20.17
C CYS A 51 -4.36 -18.08 20.03
N GLY A 52 -3.83 -19.03 19.27
CA GLY A 52 -4.32 -20.40 19.23
C GLY A 52 -5.42 -20.69 18.21
N ALA A 53 -5.77 -19.74 17.35
CA ALA A 53 -6.69 -20.00 16.26
C ALA A 53 -6.03 -20.84 15.18
N ASN A 54 -6.64 -21.97 14.85
CA ASN A 54 -6.15 -22.88 13.80
C ASN A 54 -6.82 -22.55 12.46
N GLU A 55 -6.48 -21.41 11.88
CA GLU A 55 -7.11 -20.90 10.67
C GLU A 55 -6.23 -21.06 9.41
N GLY A 56 -5.01 -21.58 9.54
CA GLY A 56 -4.10 -21.83 8.44
C GLY A 56 -3.80 -20.59 7.61
N GLN A 57 -4.14 -20.63 6.33
CA GLN A 57 -3.88 -19.55 5.37
C GLN A 57 -5.07 -18.59 5.17
N LYS A 58 -6.09 -18.66 6.04
CA LYS A 58 -7.32 -17.87 5.89
C LYS A 58 -7.04 -16.39 5.59
N TRP A 59 -6.21 -15.74 6.39
CA TRP A 59 -5.96 -14.30 6.27
C TRP A 59 -5.12 -13.96 5.03
N ARG A 60 -4.21 -14.82 4.64
CA ARG A 60 -3.49 -14.68 3.36
C ARG A 60 -4.40 -14.87 2.16
N ASN A 61 -5.34 -15.81 2.25
CA ASN A 61 -6.33 -16.03 1.19
C ASN A 61 -7.28 -14.83 1.07
N GLU A 62 -7.69 -14.22 2.19
CA GLU A 62 -8.47 -12.99 2.19
C GLU A 62 -7.69 -11.84 1.52
N MET A 63 -6.41 -11.73 1.81
CA MET A 63 -5.54 -10.74 1.16
C MET A 63 -5.44 -10.97 -0.34
N GLN A 64 -5.27 -12.22 -0.77
CA GLN A 64 -5.21 -12.56 -2.19
C GLN A 64 -6.55 -12.25 -2.88
N ALA A 65 -7.66 -12.56 -2.24
CA ALA A 65 -8.99 -12.23 -2.74
C ALA A 65 -9.18 -10.72 -2.90
N LEU A 66 -8.68 -9.92 -1.96
CA LEU A 66 -8.71 -8.47 -2.05
C LEU A 66 -7.91 -7.95 -3.26
N VAL A 67 -6.70 -8.44 -3.45
CA VAL A 67 -5.86 -8.07 -4.61
C VAL A 67 -6.56 -8.42 -5.93
N ASP A 68 -7.14 -9.60 -6.01
CA ASP A 68 -7.83 -10.09 -7.20
C ASP A 68 -9.11 -9.30 -7.49
N ALA A 69 -9.92 -9.03 -6.46
CA ALA A 69 -11.17 -8.27 -6.59
C ALA A 69 -10.94 -6.83 -7.06
N GLU A 70 -9.88 -6.20 -6.58
CA GLU A 70 -9.52 -4.83 -6.97
C GLU A 70 -8.73 -4.79 -8.29
N THR A 71 -8.45 -5.91 -8.89
CA THR A 71 -7.66 -6.04 -10.13
C THR A 71 -6.33 -5.28 -10.05
N LEU A 72 -5.70 -5.34 -8.87
CA LEU A 72 -4.48 -4.58 -8.61
C LEU A 72 -3.26 -5.23 -9.27
N HIS A 73 -2.44 -4.37 -9.88
CA HIS A 73 -1.16 -4.75 -10.49
C HIS A 73 -0.16 -3.61 -10.33
N GLY A 74 1.09 -3.88 -10.66
CA GLY A 74 2.17 -2.90 -10.58
C GLY A 74 2.37 -2.35 -9.17
N GLU A 75 2.59 -1.05 -9.06
CA GLU A 75 2.89 -0.39 -7.78
C GLU A 75 1.73 -0.40 -6.78
N ARG A 76 0.49 -0.33 -7.26
CA ARG A 76 -0.68 -0.38 -6.37
C ARG A 76 -0.75 -1.73 -5.67
N ARG A 77 -0.55 -2.82 -6.42
CA ARG A 77 -0.47 -4.17 -5.85
C ARG A 77 0.68 -4.29 -4.86
N ALA A 78 1.87 -3.81 -5.21
CA ALA A 78 3.05 -3.85 -4.36
C ALA A 78 2.84 -3.07 -3.05
N ARG A 79 2.20 -1.90 -3.08
CA ARG A 79 1.89 -1.13 -1.87
C ARG A 79 0.90 -1.86 -0.96
N LEU A 80 -0.10 -2.51 -1.54
CA LEU A 80 -1.08 -3.27 -0.76
C LEU A 80 -0.43 -4.47 -0.06
N ILE A 81 0.41 -5.20 -0.77
CA ILE A 81 1.19 -6.30 -0.20
C ILE A 81 2.15 -5.80 0.89
N ALA A 82 2.81 -4.66 0.68
CA ALA A 82 3.67 -4.04 1.69
C ALA A 82 2.90 -3.67 2.96
N SER A 83 1.65 -3.20 2.83
CA SER A 83 0.78 -2.92 3.98
C SER A 83 0.45 -4.18 4.77
N PHE A 84 0.11 -5.28 4.10
CA PHE A 84 -0.09 -6.57 4.74
C PHE A 84 1.16 -7.02 5.51
N ASN A 85 2.31 -6.98 4.87
CA ASN A 85 3.58 -7.37 5.48
C ASN A 85 3.92 -6.47 6.68
N ARG A 86 3.64 -5.19 6.62
CA ARG A 86 3.85 -4.27 7.73
C ARG A 86 3.00 -4.65 8.95
N GLY A 87 1.73 -5.00 8.74
CA GLY A 87 0.85 -5.48 9.81
C GLY A 87 1.38 -6.76 10.44
N TYR A 88 1.73 -7.73 9.61
CA TYR A 88 2.27 -9.01 10.07
C TYR A 88 3.56 -8.85 10.89
N HIS A 89 4.57 -8.21 10.31
CA HIS A 89 5.88 -8.08 10.93
C HIS A 89 5.88 -7.13 12.13
N GLY A 90 5.08 -6.07 12.09
CA GLY A 90 4.94 -5.14 13.21
C GLY A 90 4.44 -5.84 14.47
N TYR A 91 3.41 -6.65 14.36
CA TYR A 91 2.89 -7.41 15.51
C TYR A 91 3.77 -8.58 15.88
N GLN A 92 4.41 -9.24 14.93
CA GLN A 92 5.41 -10.28 15.21
C GLN A 92 6.55 -9.78 16.11
N GLN A 93 6.96 -8.53 15.91
CA GLN A 93 7.99 -7.89 16.75
C GLN A 93 7.46 -7.46 18.12
N THR A 94 6.18 -7.09 18.20
CA THR A 94 5.54 -6.58 19.41
C THR A 94 5.11 -7.68 20.36
N TYR A 95 4.50 -8.74 19.85
CA TYR A 95 3.96 -9.85 20.64
C TYR A 95 4.62 -11.18 20.29
N ARG A 96 5.27 -11.80 21.27
CA ARG A 96 5.85 -13.16 21.13
C ARG A 96 4.97 -14.23 21.72
N THR A 97 4.05 -13.84 22.60
CA THR A 97 3.07 -14.70 23.26
C THR A 97 1.69 -14.04 23.18
N CYS A 98 0.63 -14.85 23.26
CA CYS A 98 -0.70 -14.32 23.35
C CYS A 98 -0.95 -13.68 24.72
N THR A 99 -1.14 -12.36 24.71
CA THR A 99 -1.41 -11.56 25.91
C THR A 99 -2.82 -11.01 25.85
N PRO A 100 -3.40 -10.51 26.97
CA PRO A 100 -4.69 -9.81 26.93
C PRO A 100 -4.68 -8.60 25.98
N ALA A 101 -3.54 -7.91 25.86
CA ALA A 101 -3.39 -6.82 24.91
C ALA A 101 -3.46 -7.31 23.45
N ALA A 102 -2.82 -8.44 23.12
CA ALA A 102 -2.90 -9.05 21.80
C ALA A 102 -4.34 -9.46 21.45
N GLU A 103 -5.06 -10.05 22.40
CA GLU A 103 -6.48 -10.41 22.21
C GLU A 103 -7.36 -9.18 22.00
N LEU A 104 -7.09 -8.08 22.69
CA LEU A 104 -7.79 -6.81 22.48
C LEU A 104 -7.56 -6.27 21.06
N VAL A 105 -6.33 -6.31 20.57
CA VAL A 105 -6.01 -5.91 19.19
C VAL A 105 -6.77 -6.78 18.20
N ILE A 106 -6.82 -8.10 18.41
CA ILE A 106 -7.59 -9.00 17.54
C ILE A 106 -9.06 -8.56 17.46
N ARG A 107 -9.71 -8.34 18.60
CA ARG A 107 -11.12 -7.92 18.60
C ARG A 107 -11.34 -6.60 17.86
N ARG A 108 -10.51 -5.61 18.14
CA ARG A 108 -10.59 -4.30 17.48
C ARG A 108 -10.36 -4.40 15.97
N TYR A 109 -9.41 -5.22 15.55
CA TYR A 109 -9.10 -5.36 14.13
C TYR A 109 -10.14 -6.18 13.37
N LEU A 110 -10.75 -7.17 13.99
CA LEU A 110 -11.88 -7.88 13.39
C LEU A 110 -13.06 -6.92 13.17
N GLU A 111 -13.34 -6.05 14.12
CA GLU A 111 -14.40 -5.04 14.01
C GLU A 111 -14.07 -3.98 12.95
N GLU A 112 -12.89 -3.39 13.02
CA GLU A 112 -12.45 -2.36 12.06
C GLU A 112 -12.36 -2.91 10.64
N GLY A 113 -11.77 -4.08 10.47
CA GLY A 113 -11.66 -4.74 9.18
C GLY A 113 -13.01 -5.05 8.55
N SER A 114 -13.96 -5.55 9.35
CA SER A 114 -15.33 -5.80 8.89
C SER A 114 -16.03 -4.51 8.46
N LYS A 115 -15.83 -3.42 9.19
CA LYS A 115 -16.39 -2.11 8.85
C LYS A 115 -15.83 -1.59 7.53
N ILE A 116 -14.51 -1.63 7.37
CA ILE A 116 -13.86 -1.18 6.13
C ILE A 116 -14.34 -2.04 4.94
N ALA A 117 -14.38 -3.36 5.10
CA ALA A 117 -14.84 -4.27 4.05
C ALA A 117 -16.27 -3.95 3.61
N ARG A 118 -17.17 -3.67 4.54
CA ARG A 118 -18.55 -3.25 4.23
C ARG A 118 -18.61 -1.92 3.50
N GLU A 119 -17.82 -0.94 3.93
CA GLU A 119 -17.79 0.39 3.31
C GLU A 119 -17.27 0.32 1.87
N VAL A 120 -16.20 -0.44 1.63
CA VAL A 120 -15.64 -0.64 0.29
C VAL A 120 -16.65 -1.36 -0.59
N THR A 121 -17.25 -2.47 -0.12
CA THR A 121 -18.25 -3.24 -0.86
C THR A 121 -19.47 -2.40 -1.21
N ALA A 122 -19.98 -1.61 -0.28
CA ALA A 122 -21.16 -0.76 -0.51
C ALA A 122 -20.94 0.28 -1.61
N ARG A 123 -19.71 0.78 -1.76
CA ARG A 123 -19.37 1.76 -2.80
C ARG A 123 -19.32 1.16 -4.21
N TYR A 124 -19.01 -0.12 -4.32
CA TYR A 124 -19.01 -0.82 -5.62
C TYR A 124 -20.38 -1.39 -6.00
N ALA A 125 -21.32 -1.45 -5.09
CA ALA A 125 -22.65 -2.04 -5.31
C ALA A 125 -23.66 -1.10 -5.97
N ASN A 126 -23.30 0.17 -6.20
CA ASN A 126 -24.17 1.18 -6.84
C ASN A 126 -23.74 1.47 -8.27
#